data_f01fb2c784884815bac5ee011a9ea833
#
_entry.id   f01fb2c784884815bac5ee011a9ea833
#
_cell.length_a   1.000
_cell.length_b   1.000
_cell.length_c   1.000
_cell.angle_alpha   90.00
_cell.angle_beta   90.00
_cell.angle_gamma   90.00
#
_symmetry.space_group_name_H-M   'P 1'
#
loop_
_entity.id
_entity.type
_entity.pdbx_description
1 polymer ?
#
loop_
_entity_poly.entity_id
_entity_poly.type
_entity_poly.pdbx_seq_one_letter_code
_entity_poly.pdbx_strand_id
1 'polypeptide(L)'
;MVYFDNAATSRPKPEAVLSAFVDFVREVGASPGRGSYSLGIQASRMLYQSRKTVTGFFGCPNKTNVVFTKNSTEAINLFFNGFLNEGDHVLISPFEHNAVLRPLHSLMQQEKIQYEVFPEEVLQNPEAIRKMFRPNTRLVAITLASNLTGQIVFNRDIAEVCKRNSIQVFVDASQGGGKMLVNMARDNIDFLAFTGHKDLLGLPGVGGLCSLEELSFKPLVQGGTGIHGEEYTNPAIYPDGYEAGTLNMPSIWALKTSLDYLSEHHTEISTIENALMQHLISGLTALPNIEVIRPDVARVPTICINVIGKPSSEVVSFLDQHGVCVRGGIHCAILAHKTIGTVKTGAVRISLNNFNTHEEIDYLLKLLREA
;
A
#
# COMPACT_ATOMS: atom_id res chain seq x y z
N MET A 1 -12.32 23.92 0.73
CA MET A 1 -12.58 22.46 0.72
C MET A 1 -11.45 21.83 1.49
N VAL A 2 -11.75 21.12 2.53
CA VAL A 2 -10.81 20.40 3.39
C VAL A 2 -10.77 18.93 2.99
N TYR A 3 -9.58 18.35 2.80
CA TYR A 3 -9.44 16.99 2.30
C TYR A 3 -8.78 16.07 3.31
N PHE A 4 -9.56 15.14 3.86
CA PHE A 4 -9.16 14.15 4.86
C PHE A 4 -9.38 12.70 4.39
N ASP A 5 -9.32 12.44 3.08
CA ASP A 5 -9.38 11.06 2.52
C ASP A 5 -8.04 10.64 1.85
N ASN A 6 -6.91 11.03 2.44
CA ASN A 6 -5.58 10.75 1.91
C ASN A 6 -5.25 9.25 1.83
N ALA A 7 -5.85 8.41 2.66
CA ALA A 7 -5.71 6.95 2.57
C ALA A 7 -6.41 6.34 1.34
N ALA A 8 -7.29 7.07 0.64
CA ALA A 8 -7.82 6.68 -0.67
C ALA A 8 -6.86 7.10 -1.79
N THR A 9 -6.44 8.35 -1.80
CA THR A 9 -5.39 8.92 -2.66
C THR A 9 -4.90 10.22 -2.04
N SER A 10 -3.59 10.46 -1.99
CA SER A 10 -3.05 11.68 -1.39
C SER A 10 -3.35 12.94 -2.22
N ARG A 11 -3.66 14.05 -1.53
CA ARG A 11 -3.93 15.37 -2.12
C ARG A 11 -3.51 16.48 -1.15
N PRO A 12 -2.81 17.55 -1.63
CA PRO A 12 -2.26 17.70 -2.98
C PRO A 12 -1.10 16.73 -3.25
N LYS A 13 -0.56 16.77 -4.47
CA LYS A 13 0.72 16.16 -4.82
C LYS A 13 1.81 17.22 -4.74
N PRO A 14 3.06 16.87 -4.39
CA PRO A 14 4.18 17.81 -4.50
C PRO A 14 4.32 18.32 -5.94
N GLU A 15 4.59 19.61 -6.12
CA GLU A 15 4.70 20.24 -7.44
C GLU A 15 5.78 19.57 -8.32
N ALA A 16 6.89 19.16 -7.72
CA ALA A 16 7.96 18.44 -8.41
C ALA A 16 7.46 17.14 -9.07
N VAL A 17 6.49 16.45 -8.44
CA VAL A 17 5.90 15.21 -8.97
C VAL A 17 5.02 15.51 -10.20
N LEU A 18 4.25 16.59 -10.16
CA LEU A 18 3.42 17.02 -11.27
C LEU A 18 4.29 17.50 -12.46
N SER A 19 5.31 18.29 -12.17
CA SER A 19 6.28 18.75 -13.18
C SER A 19 6.99 17.57 -13.83
N ALA A 20 7.50 16.60 -13.06
CA ALA A 20 8.18 15.42 -13.61
C ALA A 20 7.31 14.61 -14.59
N PHE A 21 6.01 14.50 -14.30
CA PHE A 21 5.06 13.85 -15.20
C PHE A 21 4.91 14.63 -16.52
N VAL A 22 4.69 15.94 -16.44
CA VAL A 22 4.47 16.80 -17.60
C VAL A 22 5.74 16.86 -18.46
N ASP A 23 6.89 17.03 -17.85
CA ASP A 23 8.19 17.13 -18.53
C ASP A 23 8.53 15.82 -19.26
N PHE A 24 8.26 14.66 -18.65
CA PHE A 24 8.43 13.39 -19.36
C PHE A 24 7.60 13.35 -20.66
N VAL A 25 6.33 13.75 -20.60
CA VAL A 25 5.44 13.71 -21.75
C VAL A 25 5.87 14.70 -22.84
N ARG A 26 6.35 15.90 -22.47
CA ARG A 26 6.73 16.96 -23.40
C ARG A 26 8.10 16.73 -24.04
N GLU A 27 9.08 16.27 -23.24
CA GLU A 27 10.47 16.28 -23.65
C GLU A 27 11.00 14.91 -24.07
N VAL A 28 10.44 13.82 -23.52
CA VAL A 28 10.88 12.45 -23.81
C VAL A 28 9.84 11.71 -24.61
N GLY A 29 8.64 11.49 -24.06
CA GLY A 29 7.48 10.91 -24.70
C GLY A 29 7.70 9.55 -25.40
N ALA A 30 8.83 8.89 -25.17
CA ALA A 30 9.23 7.66 -25.83
C ALA A 30 9.05 6.44 -24.93
N SER A 31 8.84 5.26 -25.56
CA SER A 31 8.76 3.98 -24.85
C SER A 31 10.16 3.38 -24.66
N PRO A 32 10.50 2.90 -23.44
CA PRO A 32 11.76 2.23 -23.20
C PRO A 32 11.82 0.89 -23.94
N GLY A 33 13.03 0.45 -24.31
CA GLY A 33 13.29 -0.88 -24.90
C GLY A 33 12.77 -1.10 -26.32
N ARG A 34 12.09 -0.10 -26.94
CA ARG A 34 11.46 -0.26 -28.27
C ARG A 34 12.18 0.49 -29.41
N GLY A 35 13.35 1.06 -29.17
CA GLY A 35 14.10 1.79 -30.23
C GLY A 35 15.50 2.14 -29.82
N SER A 36 16.40 2.19 -30.82
CA SER A 36 17.80 2.56 -30.65
C SER A 36 18.08 4.07 -30.83
N TYR A 37 17.02 4.89 -31.03
CA TYR A 37 17.11 6.34 -31.12
C TYR A 37 17.26 6.99 -29.73
N SER A 38 17.79 8.23 -29.72
CA SER A 38 18.19 8.93 -28.48
C SER A 38 17.08 8.99 -27.42
N LEU A 39 15.84 9.31 -27.78
CA LEU A 39 14.71 9.39 -26.84
C LEU A 39 14.34 8.03 -26.26
N GLY A 40 14.40 6.93 -27.04
CA GLY A 40 14.16 5.56 -26.54
C GLY A 40 15.24 5.13 -25.55
N ILE A 41 16.51 5.48 -25.80
CA ILE A 41 17.63 5.24 -24.89
C ILE A 41 17.45 6.07 -23.60
N GLN A 42 17.04 7.32 -23.72
CA GLN A 42 16.73 8.19 -22.58
C GLN A 42 15.62 7.62 -21.72
N ALA A 43 14.50 7.19 -22.30
CA ALA A 43 13.39 6.56 -21.59
C ALA A 43 13.86 5.28 -20.85
N SER A 44 14.69 4.46 -21.47
CA SER A 44 15.27 3.25 -20.85
C SER A 44 16.16 3.56 -19.65
N ARG A 45 16.97 4.62 -19.73
CA ARG A 45 17.77 5.12 -18.60
C ARG A 45 16.89 5.62 -17.46
N MET A 46 15.81 6.35 -17.76
CA MET A 46 14.86 6.85 -16.78
C MET A 46 14.11 5.69 -16.10
N LEU A 47 13.71 4.65 -16.83
CA LEU A 47 13.13 3.43 -16.26
C LEU A 47 14.12 2.74 -15.29
N TYR A 48 15.37 2.56 -15.69
CA TYR A 48 16.40 1.97 -14.83
C TYR A 48 16.63 2.80 -13.55
N GLN A 49 16.69 4.12 -13.66
CA GLN A 49 16.80 5.01 -12.50
C GLN A 49 15.59 4.89 -11.58
N SER A 50 14.38 4.79 -12.14
CA SER A 50 13.14 4.60 -11.36
C SER A 50 13.16 3.28 -10.58
N ARG A 51 13.60 2.18 -11.22
CA ARG A 51 13.78 0.88 -10.51
C ARG A 51 14.76 1.02 -9.36
N LYS A 52 15.92 1.63 -9.61
CA LYS A 52 16.96 1.86 -8.59
C LYS A 52 16.44 2.69 -7.41
N THR A 53 15.64 3.72 -7.67
CA THR A 53 15.06 4.55 -6.62
C THR A 53 14.02 3.76 -5.80
N VAL A 54 13.12 3.02 -6.45
CA VAL A 54 12.10 2.20 -5.77
C VAL A 54 12.76 1.13 -4.88
N THR A 55 13.71 0.37 -5.44
CA THR A 55 14.39 -0.70 -4.68
C THR A 55 15.24 -0.13 -3.54
N GLY A 56 15.90 1.02 -3.76
CA GLY A 56 16.62 1.73 -2.71
C GLY A 56 15.73 2.24 -1.60
N PHE A 57 14.57 2.79 -1.95
CA PHE A 57 13.58 3.32 -1.00
C PHE A 57 13.04 2.23 -0.05
N PHE A 58 12.78 1.03 -0.58
CA PHE A 58 12.32 -0.11 0.22
C PHE A 58 13.45 -1.00 0.75
N GLY A 59 14.72 -0.62 0.57
CA GLY A 59 15.86 -1.38 1.07
C GLY A 59 16.01 -2.77 0.45
N CYS A 60 15.60 -2.93 -0.81
CA CYS A 60 15.86 -4.12 -1.59
C CYS A 60 17.32 -4.09 -2.09
N PRO A 61 18.14 -5.13 -1.83
CA PRO A 61 19.57 -5.10 -2.16
C PRO A 61 19.84 -5.13 -3.66
N ASN A 62 19.03 -5.80 -4.45
CA ASN A 62 19.15 -5.80 -5.92
C ASN A 62 18.39 -4.61 -6.50
N LYS A 63 19.12 -3.78 -7.24
CA LYS A 63 18.65 -2.49 -7.78
C LYS A 63 17.62 -2.60 -8.91
N THR A 64 17.32 -3.79 -9.38
CA THR A 64 16.35 -4.04 -10.46
C THR A 64 15.19 -4.93 -10.04
N ASN A 65 15.20 -5.46 -8.81
CA ASN A 65 14.17 -6.38 -8.34
C ASN A 65 12.85 -5.68 -8.01
N VAL A 66 12.28 -5.04 -9.02
CA VAL A 66 10.93 -4.48 -9.00
C VAL A 66 10.25 -4.70 -10.34
N VAL A 67 9.02 -5.20 -10.31
CA VAL A 67 8.09 -5.28 -11.45
C VAL A 67 7.07 -4.17 -11.29
N PHE A 68 6.97 -3.26 -12.27
CA PHE A 68 5.95 -2.22 -12.28
C PHE A 68 4.60 -2.79 -12.73
N THR A 69 3.57 -2.36 -12.03
CA THR A 69 2.16 -2.71 -12.29
C THR A 69 1.31 -1.44 -12.29
N LYS A 70 0.03 -1.55 -12.62
CA LYS A 70 -0.89 -0.39 -12.59
C LYS A 70 -1.19 0.09 -11.17
N ASN A 71 -1.11 -0.79 -10.19
CA ASN A 71 -1.37 -0.53 -8.76
C ASN A 71 -0.97 -1.76 -7.93
N SER A 72 -1.03 -1.64 -6.59
CA SER A 72 -0.75 -2.77 -5.68
C SER A 72 -1.69 -3.96 -5.87
N THR A 73 -2.95 -3.74 -6.25
CA THR A 73 -3.91 -4.86 -6.48
C THR A 73 -3.42 -5.77 -7.61
N GLU A 74 -2.92 -5.21 -8.71
CA GLU A 74 -2.32 -6.00 -9.80
C GLU A 74 -1.05 -6.71 -9.33
N ALA A 75 -0.18 -6.02 -8.58
CA ALA A 75 1.04 -6.60 -8.01
C ALA A 75 0.73 -7.80 -7.08
N ILE A 76 -0.27 -7.67 -6.22
CA ILE A 76 -0.74 -8.73 -5.30
C ILE A 76 -1.30 -9.92 -6.09
N ASN A 77 -2.11 -9.67 -7.13
CA ASN A 77 -2.63 -10.73 -7.99
C ASN A 77 -1.52 -11.42 -8.78
N LEU A 78 -0.56 -10.67 -9.33
CA LEU A 78 0.63 -11.23 -9.98
C LEU A 78 1.36 -12.18 -9.03
N PHE A 79 1.60 -11.74 -7.81
CA PHE A 79 2.32 -12.52 -6.81
C PHE A 79 1.54 -13.79 -6.41
N PHE A 80 0.31 -13.68 -5.94
CA PHE A 80 -0.41 -14.84 -5.43
C PHE A 80 -0.72 -15.89 -6.51
N ASN A 81 -1.13 -15.45 -7.72
CA ASN A 81 -1.43 -16.39 -8.79
C ASN A 81 -0.19 -17.08 -9.36
N GLY A 82 0.96 -16.40 -9.34
CA GLY A 82 2.21 -16.95 -9.84
C GLY A 82 2.96 -17.78 -8.80
N PHE A 83 3.02 -17.29 -7.55
CA PHE A 83 3.85 -17.86 -6.50
C PHE A 83 3.23 -19.07 -5.78
N LEU A 84 1.91 -19.03 -5.52
CA LEU A 84 1.24 -20.07 -4.75
C LEU A 84 0.93 -21.30 -5.59
N ASN A 85 1.29 -22.47 -5.07
CA ASN A 85 1.07 -23.78 -5.70
C ASN A 85 -0.12 -24.51 -5.05
N GLU A 86 -0.54 -25.59 -5.70
CA GLU A 86 -1.56 -26.48 -5.16
C GLU A 86 -1.11 -27.07 -3.82
N GLY A 87 -2.00 -27.04 -2.85
CA GLY A 87 -1.78 -27.52 -1.49
C GLY A 87 -1.11 -26.53 -0.54
N ASP A 88 -0.66 -25.36 -1.01
CA ASP A 88 -0.04 -24.35 -0.13
C ASP A 88 -1.00 -23.83 0.93
N HIS A 89 -0.46 -23.57 2.13
CA HIS A 89 -1.15 -22.88 3.21
C HIS A 89 -0.59 -21.47 3.41
N VAL A 90 -1.49 -20.49 3.59
CA VAL A 90 -1.16 -19.06 3.76
C VAL A 90 -1.77 -18.54 5.06
N LEU A 91 -0.99 -17.84 5.87
CA LEU A 91 -1.49 -17.06 6.99
C LEU A 91 -1.59 -15.59 6.62
N ILE A 92 -2.67 -14.91 7.01
CA ILE A 92 -2.86 -13.48 6.75
C ILE A 92 -3.21 -12.71 8.00
N SER A 93 -2.89 -11.41 8.03
CA SER A 93 -3.22 -10.57 9.17
C SER A 93 -4.72 -10.28 9.26
N PRO A 94 -5.25 -9.98 10.48
CA PRO A 94 -6.66 -9.62 10.66
C PRO A 94 -7.01 -8.22 10.12
N PHE A 95 -6.05 -7.49 9.55
CA PHE A 95 -6.24 -6.15 9.02
C PHE A 95 -6.04 -6.04 7.50
N GLU A 96 -6.02 -7.18 6.80
CA GLU A 96 -5.79 -7.18 5.35
C GLU A 96 -6.89 -6.48 4.56
N HIS A 97 -6.44 -5.75 3.55
CA HIS A 97 -7.32 -5.16 2.54
C HIS A 97 -7.91 -6.24 1.62
N ASN A 98 -9.06 -5.94 0.98
CA ASN A 98 -9.67 -6.85 -0.01
C ASN A 98 -8.76 -7.20 -1.19
N ALA A 99 -7.72 -6.41 -1.47
CA ALA A 99 -6.73 -6.72 -2.50
C ALA A 99 -5.91 -7.98 -2.17
N VAL A 100 -5.72 -8.28 -0.88
CA VAL A 100 -5.10 -9.53 -0.38
C VAL A 100 -6.16 -10.61 -0.20
N LEU A 101 -7.27 -10.30 0.48
CA LEU A 101 -8.29 -11.28 0.84
C LEU A 101 -8.96 -11.92 -0.38
N ARG A 102 -9.37 -11.12 -1.38
CA ARG A 102 -10.16 -11.62 -2.51
C ARG A 102 -9.40 -12.60 -3.42
N PRO A 103 -8.16 -12.34 -3.85
CA PRO A 103 -7.43 -13.32 -4.66
C PRO A 103 -7.14 -14.61 -3.88
N LEU A 104 -6.79 -14.55 -2.59
CA LEU A 104 -6.61 -15.74 -1.77
C LEU A 104 -7.91 -16.52 -1.62
N HIS A 105 -9.04 -15.84 -1.40
CA HIS A 105 -10.35 -16.48 -1.32
C HIS A 105 -10.73 -17.14 -2.65
N SER A 106 -10.45 -16.50 -3.79
CA SER A 106 -10.66 -17.08 -5.12
C SER A 106 -9.81 -18.35 -5.35
N LEU A 107 -8.53 -18.34 -4.96
CA LEU A 107 -7.65 -19.50 -5.05
C LEU A 107 -8.11 -20.65 -4.12
N MET A 108 -8.62 -20.30 -2.93
CA MET A 108 -9.21 -21.29 -2.01
C MET A 108 -10.49 -21.92 -2.58
N GLN A 109 -11.37 -21.13 -3.20
CA GLN A 109 -12.58 -21.65 -3.86
C GLN A 109 -12.27 -22.57 -5.06
N GLN A 110 -11.10 -22.41 -5.67
CA GLN A 110 -10.57 -23.31 -6.72
C GLN A 110 -9.85 -24.54 -6.13
N GLU A 111 -9.92 -24.72 -4.82
CA GLU A 111 -9.24 -25.80 -4.08
C GLU A 111 -7.70 -25.81 -4.25
N LYS A 112 -7.14 -24.69 -4.75
CA LYS A 112 -5.70 -24.59 -5.00
C LYS A 112 -4.89 -24.41 -3.72
N ILE A 113 -5.41 -23.61 -2.78
CA ILE A 113 -4.72 -23.28 -1.52
C ILE A 113 -5.67 -23.33 -0.32
N GLN A 114 -5.09 -23.25 0.88
CA GLN A 114 -5.81 -22.92 2.11
C GLN A 114 -5.26 -21.63 2.69
N TYR A 115 -6.11 -20.78 3.29
CA TYR A 115 -5.63 -19.63 4.06
C TYR A 115 -6.37 -19.50 5.39
N GLU A 116 -5.69 -18.95 6.38
CA GLU A 116 -6.23 -18.65 7.70
C GLU A 116 -5.85 -17.23 8.12
N VAL A 117 -6.75 -16.59 8.87
CA VAL A 117 -6.47 -15.30 9.51
C VAL A 117 -5.88 -15.57 10.89
N PHE A 118 -4.67 -15.11 11.15
CA PHE A 118 -4.09 -15.27 12.48
C PHE A 118 -4.76 -14.29 13.47
N PRO A 119 -4.85 -14.69 14.77
CA PRO A 119 -5.44 -13.85 15.80
C PRO A 119 -4.66 -12.56 16.02
N GLU A 120 -5.35 -11.49 16.44
CA GLU A 120 -4.73 -10.18 16.65
C GLU A 120 -3.63 -10.20 17.72
N GLU A 121 -3.76 -11.05 18.73
CA GLU A 121 -2.75 -11.21 19.78
C GLU A 121 -1.36 -11.59 19.27
N VAL A 122 -1.25 -12.15 18.06
CA VAL A 122 0.04 -12.42 17.38
C VAL A 122 0.82 -11.12 17.14
N LEU A 123 0.15 -9.99 16.95
CA LEU A 123 0.82 -8.70 16.75
C LEU A 123 1.60 -8.26 17.99
N GLN A 124 1.17 -8.69 19.19
CA GLN A 124 1.81 -8.39 20.47
C GLN A 124 2.68 -9.55 20.97
N ASN A 125 2.38 -10.78 20.53
CA ASN A 125 3.14 -11.99 20.84
C ASN A 125 3.49 -12.75 19.57
N PRO A 126 4.54 -12.35 18.84
CA PRO A 126 4.92 -12.92 17.55
C PRO A 126 5.16 -14.42 17.54
N GLU A 127 5.72 -14.98 18.63
CA GLU A 127 5.96 -16.44 18.73
C GLU A 127 4.67 -17.27 18.70
N ALA A 128 3.51 -16.68 19.04
CA ALA A 128 2.23 -17.38 19.01
C ALA A 128 1.83 -17.83 17.60
N ILE A 129 2.31 -17.18 16.54
CA ILE A 129 2.02 -17.57 15.15
C ILE A 129 2.51 -18.99 14.82
N ARG A 130 3.55 -19.47 15.49
CA ARG A 130 4.10 -20.82 15.27
C ARG A 130 3.07 -21.94 15.49
N LYS A 131 2.08 -21.71 16.37
CA LYS A 131 1.00 -22.68 16.63
C LYS A 131 0.09 -22.89 15.41
N MET A 132 0.14 -21.97 14.46
CA MET A 132 -0.66 -22.01 13.21
C MET A 132 0.15 -22.56 12.03
N PHE A 133 1.46 -22.75 12.18
CA PHE A 133 2.29 -23.29 11.11
C PHE A 133 1.98 -24.76 10.86
N ARG A 134 1.76 -25.09 9.60
CA ARG A 134 1.57 -26.45 9.09
C ARG A 134 2.78 -26.83 8.24
N PRO A 135 3.00 -28.12 7.96
CA PRO A 135 4.11 -28.55 7.09
C PRO A 135 4.08 -27.91 5.69
N ASN A 136 2.89 -27.53 5.21
CA ASN A 136 2.65 -26.86 3.94
C ASN A 136 2.44 -25.33 4.07
N THR A 137 2.69 -24.73 5.23
CA THR A 137 2.64 -23.25 5.36
C THR A 137 3.80 -22.65 4.60
N ARG A 138 3.47 -21.91 3.54
CA ARG A 138 4.44 -21.32 2.62
C ARG A 138 4.64 -19.83 2.80
N LEU A 139 3.59 -19.12 3.22
CA LEU A 139 3.55 -17.66 3.20
C LEU A 139 2.81 -17.11 4.41
N VAL A 140 3.34 -15.99 4.93
CA VAL A 140 2.60 -15.08 5.81
C VAL A 140 2.45 -13.75 5.07
N ALA A 141 1.21 -13.28 4.89
CA ALA A 141 0.93 -11.99 4.28
C ALA A 141 0.44 -10.99 5.33
N ILE A 142 1.07 -9.82 5.38
CA ILE A 142 0.83 -8.79 6.40
C ILE A 142 0.78 -7.41 5.73
N THR A 143 -0.28 -6.62 5.98
CA THR A 143 -0.26 -5.19 5.60
C THR A 143 0.68 -4.40 6.51
N LEU A 144 1.34 -3.35 6.00
CA LEU A 144 2.15 -2.46 6.86
C LEU A 144 1.28 -1.74 7.88
N ALA A 145 0.17 -1.18 7.42
CA ALA A 145 -0.78 -0.48 8.27
C ALA A 145 -2.22 -0.70 7.78
N SER A 146 -3.16 -0.71 8.71
CA SER A 146 -4.59 -0.82 8.40
C SER A 146 -5.09 0.40 7.65
N ASN A 147 -5.69 0.21 6.49
CA ASN A 147 -6.33 1.26 5.71
C ASN A 147 -7.60 1.82 6.36
N LEU A 148 -8.05 1.24 7.46
CA LEU A 148 -9.23 1.65 8.22
C LEU A 148 -8.81 2.44 9.48
N THR A 149 -8.04 1.81 10.36
CA THR A 149 -7.68 2.38 11.67
C THR A 149 -6.37 3.15 11.65
N GLY A 150 -5.57 3.01 10.58
CA GLY A 150 -4.21 3.49 10.54
C GLY A 150 -3.22 2.68 11.39
N GLN A 151 -3.69 1.75 12.22
CA GLN A 151 -2.85 0.94 13.10
C GLN A 151 -1.70 0.29 12.32
N ILE A 152 -0.49 0.42 12.84
CA ILE A 152 0.68 -0.30 12.33
C ILE A 152 0.50 -1.78 12.64
N VAL A 153 0.52 -2.61 11.61
CA VAL A 153 0.24 -4.06 11.67
C VAL A 153 1.51 -4.87 11.47
N PHE A 154 2.37 -4.44 10.54
CA PHE A 154 3.63 -5.15 10.30
C PHE A 154 4.51 -5.10 11.54
N ASN A 155 4.92 -6.28 11.96
CA ASN A 155 5.85 -6.49 13.07
C ASN A 155 7.05 -7.31 12.57
N ARG A 156 8.25 -6.73 12.67
CA ARG A 156 9.51 -7.37 12.27
C ARG A 156 9.74 -8.70 12.98
N ASP A 157 9.34 -8.81 14.24
CA ASP A 157 9.54 -10.04 15.00
C ASP A 157 8.70 -11.21 14.43
N ILE A 158 7.50 -10.94 13.86
CA ILE A 158 6.73 -11.95 13.13
C ILE A 158 7.52 -12.42 11.91
N ALA A 159 8.09 -11.49 11.14
CA ALA A 159 8.89 -11.83 9.96
C ALA A 159 10.15 -12.64 10.34
N GLU A 160 10.76 -12.35 11.49
CA GLU A 160 11.89 -13.13 12.02
C GLU A 160 11.46 -14.56 12.42
N VAL A 161 10.29 -14.71 13.04
CA VAL A 161 9.72 -16.03 13.34
C VAL A 161 9.47 -16.81 12.04
N CYS A 162 8.91 -16.17 11.02
CA CYS A 162 8.69 -16.79 9.72
C CYS A 162 10.00 -17.26 9.08
N LYS A 163 11.02 -16.40 9.04
CA LYS A 163 12.35 -16.71 8.48
C LYS A 163 13.00 -17.93 9.17
N ARG A 164 12.95 -18.00 10.52
CA ARG A 164 13.47 -19.14 11.27
C ARG A 164 12.76 -20.46 10.98
N ASN A 165 11.55 -20.41 10.42
CA ASN A 165 10.76 -21.57 10.03
C ASN A 165 10.68 -21.76 8.49
N SER A 166 11.53 -21.07 7.72
CA SER A 166 11.56 -21.13 6.24
C SER A 166 10.24 -20.75 5.58
N ILE A 167 9.44 -19.88 6.22
CA ILE A 167 8.19 -19.34 5.70
C ILE A 167 8.46 -17.95 5.15
N GLN A 168 8.01 -17.68 3.92
CA GLN A 168 8.22 -16.39 3.27
C GLN A 168 7.23 -15.34 3.77
N VAL A 169 7.62 -14.07 3.69
CA VAL A 169 6.84 -12.93 4.15
C VAL A 169 6.52 -12.02 2.97
N PHE A 170 5.22 -11.81 2.75
CA PHE A 170 4.70 -10.83 1.81
C PHE A 170 4.11 -9.65 2.57
N VAL A 171 4.44 -8.43 2.12
CA VAL A 171 3.93 -7.19 2.73
C VAL A 171 3.13 -6.36 1.72
N ASP A 172 1.89 -6.00 2.08
CA ASP A 172 1.14 -4.95 1.37
C ASP A 172 1.49 -3.57 1.97
N ALA A 173 2.30 -2.82 1.24
CA ALA A 173 2.74 -1.48 1.60
C ALA A 173 1.86 -0.35 1.01
N SER A 174 0.62 -0.64 0.62
CA SER A 174 -0.32 0.35 0.08
C SER A 174 -0.69 1.44 1.06
N GLN A 175 -0.65 1.13 2.35
CA GLN A 175 -0.71 2.10 3.46
C GLN A 175 0.59 1.97 4.24
N GLY A 176 1.16 3.08 4.65
CA GLY A 176 2.39 3.11 5.42
C GLY A 176 3.68 3.10 4.58
N GLY A 177 3.64 2.75 3.28
CA GLY A 177 4.84 2.63 2.45
C GLY A 177 5.67 3.90 2.31
N GLY A 178 5.07 5.08 2.46
CA GLY A 178 5.75 6.38 2.47
C GLY A 178 5.82 7.04 3.85
N LYS A 179 5.29 6.38 4.89
CA LYS A 179 5.20 6.89 6.27
C LYS A 179 6.13 6.15 7.23
N MET A 180 6.40 4.90 6.94
CA MET A 180 7.25 4.02 7.74
C MET A 180 8.58 3.78 7.00
N LEU A 181 9.68 3.74 7.76
CA LEU A 181 10.99 3.37 7.21
C LEU A 181 11.08 1.85 7.06
N VAL A 182 10.68 1.35 5.90
CA VAL A 182 10.73 -0.07 5.55
C VAL A 182 12.07 -0.40 4.90
N ASN A 183 12.68 -1.51 5.31
CA ASN A 183 13.86 -2.06 4.65
C ASN A 183 13.70 -3.57 4.51
N MET A 184 13.41 -4.03 3.30
CA MET A 184 13.09 -5.43 3.03
C MET A 184 14.14 -6.40 3.55
N ALA A 185 15.43 -6.12 3.31
CA ALA A 185 16.53 -6.99 3.74
C ALA A 185 16.66 -7.04 5.27
N ARG A 186 16.63 -5.87 5.93
CA ARG A 186 16.74 -5.76 7.40
C ARG A 186 15.52 -6.36 8.10
N ASP A 187 14.33 -6.15 7.53
CA ASP A 187 13.05 -6.45 8.18
C ASP A 187 12.52 -7.85 7.80
N ASN A 188 13.34 -8.65 7.06
CA ASN A 188 13.01 -10.01 6.60
C ASN A 188 11.71 -10.06 5.78
N ILE A 189 11.53 -9.13 4.86
CA ILE A 189 10.42 -9.05 3.91
C ILE A 189 10.88 -9.61 2.57
N ASP A 190 10.33 -10.75 2.14
CA ASP A 190 10.71 -11.39 0.88
C ASP A 190 10.07 -10.70 -0.33
N PHE A 191 8.80 -10.27 -0.19
CA PHE A 191 8.02 -9.62 -1.23
C PHE A 191 7.25 -8.43 -0.67
N LEU A 192 7.19 -7.34 -1.44
CA LEU A 192 6.50 -6.12 -1.04
C LEU A 192 5.74 -5.54 -2.23
N ALA A 193 4.40 -5.42 -2.09
CA ALA A 193 3.56 -4.72 -3.05
C ALA A 193 3.31 -3.28 -2.62
N PHE A 194 3.33 -2.34 -3.57
CA PHE A 194 3.09 -0.91 -3.31
C PHE A 194 2.19 -0.27 -4.37
N THR A 195 1.60 0.88 -4.04
CA THR A 195 0.88 1.75 -4.98
C THR A 195 1.39 3.18 -4.89
N GLY A 196 1.59 3.83 -6.04
CA GLY A 196 2.23 5.14 -6.09
C GLY A 196 1.37 6.29 -5.54
N HIS A 197 0.05 6.23 -5.70
CA HIS A 197 -0.83 7.39 -5.54
C HIS A 197 -1.30 7.70 -4.11
N LYS A 198 -0.95 6.87 -3.13
CA LYS A 198 -1.29 7.05 -1.71
C LYS A 198 -0.12 7.68 -0.95
N ASP A 199 0.36 7.00 0.08
CA ASP A 199 1.44 7.47 0.97
C ASP A 199 2.77 7.75 0.24
N LEU A 200 2.96 7.17 -0.95
CA LEU A 200 4.13 7.47 -1.80
C LEU A 200 3.99 8.79 -2.58
N LEU A 201 2.90 9.55 -2.44
CA LEU A 201 2.65 10.87 -3.02
C LEU A 201 2.75 10.96 -4.56
N GLY A 202 2.89 9.84 -5.27
CA GLY A 202 2.94 9.74 -6.72
C GLY A 202 1.54 9.80 -7.36
N LEU A 203 1.48 9.52 -8.67
CA LEU A 203 0.24 9.58 -9.46
C LEU A 203 -0.47 8.21 -9.52
N PRO A 204 -1.81 8.17 -9.77
CA PRO A 204 -2.51 6.94 -10.09
C PRO A 204 -1.94 6.25 -11.33
N GLY A 205 -2.18 4.94 -11.45
CA GLY A 205 -1.78 4.16 -12.62
C GLY A 205 -0.35 3.61 -12.57
N VAL A 206 0.28 3.66 -11.40
CA VAL A 206 1.56 3.01 -11.12
C VAL A 206 1.57 2.39 -9.72
N GLY A 207 2.10 1.21 -9.64
CA GLY A 207 2.42 0.44 -8.44
C GLY A 207 3.50 -0.57 -8.79
N GLY A 208 3.76 -1.54 -7.93
CA GLY A 208 4.73 -2.58 -8.25
C GLY A 208 4.87 -3.63 -7.17
N LEU A 209 5.65 -4.64 -7.53
CA LEU A 209 6.09 -5.73 -6.67
C LEU A 209 7.62 -5.69 -6.56
N CYS A 210 8.14 -5.46 -5.37
CA CYS A 210 9.56 -5.65 -5.04
C CYS A 210 9.78 -7.06 -4.49
N SER A 211 10.94 -7.65 -4.78
CA SER A 211 11.34 -8.96 -4.27
C SER A 211 12.83 -8.98 -3.92
N LEU A 212 13.23 -9.75 -2.90
CA LEU A 212 14.65 -9.90 -2.56
C LEU A 212 15.41 -10.65 -3.65
N GLU A 213 14.77 -11.64 -4.28
CA GLU A 213 15.31 -12.44 -5.38
C GLU A 213 14.48 -12.22 -6.66
N GLU A 214 15.04 -12.56 -7.81
CA GLU A 214 14.32 -12.53 -9.07
C GLU A 214 13.11 -13.48 -9.03
N LEU A 215 12.00 -13.04 -9.62
CA LEU A 215 10.79 -13.87 -9.69
C LEU A 215 11.01 -15.02 -10.66
N SER A 216 10.59 -16.24 -10.28
CA SER A 216 10.70 -17.46 -11.08
C SER A 216 9.36 -18.09 -11.44
N PHE A 217 8.24 -17.43 -11.12
CA PHE A 217 6.88 -17.91 -11.40
C PHE A 217 6.31 -17.31 -12.69
N LYS A 218 5.16 -17.80 -13.12
CA LYS A 218 4.51 -17.34 -14.36
C LYS A 218 3.98 -15.90 -14.22
N PRO A 219 4.17 -15.05 -15.25
CA PRO A 219 3.59 -13.71 -15.26
C PRO A 219 2.05 -13.77 -15.31
N LEU A 220 1.41 -12.76 -14.73
CA LEU A 220 -0.05 -12.63 -14.72
C LEU A 220 -0.63 -12.32 -16.11
N VAL A 221 0.11 -11.52 -16.90
CA VAL A 221 -0.30 -11.05 -18.22
C VAL A 221 0.69 -11.53 -19.27
N GLN A 222 0.16 -12.09 -20.35
CA GLN A 222 0.94 -12.47 -21.54
C GLN A 222 0.77 -11.38 -22.61
N GLY A 223 1.87 -10.98 -23.28
CA GLY A 223 1.80 -9.95 -24.32
C GLY A 223 3.15 -9.39 -24.72
N GLY A 224 3.15 -8.36 -25.52
CA GLY A 224 4.39 -7.74 -26.01
C GLY A 224 5.20 -7.09 -24.91
N THR A 225 6.43 -7.53 -24.72
CA THR A 225 7.41 -7.02 -23.75
C THR A 225 8.41 -6.03 -24.37
N GLY A 226 8.43 -5.94 -25.70
CA GLY A 226 9.37 -5.10 -26.46
C GLY A 226 10.70 -5.78 -26.78
N ILE A 227 10.92 -6.99 -26.29
CA ILE A 227 12.11 -7.82 -26.52
C ILE A 227 11.66 -9.23 -26.95
N HIS A 228 12.51 -9.98 -27.65
CA HIS A 228 12.25 -11.37 -28.10
C HIS A 228 10.88 -11.53 -28.81
N GLY A 229 10.60 -10.64 -29.79
CA GLY A 229 9.31 -10.61 -30.50
C GLY A 229 9.02 -11.85 -31.36
N GLU A 230 10.02 -12.72 -31.58
CA GLU A 230 9.95 -14.01 -32.27
C GLU A 230 9.40 -15.14 -31.38
N GLU A 231 9.42 -14.96 -30.05
CA GLU A 231 8.94 -15.99 -29.12
C GLU A 231 7.42 -15.95 -28.96
N TYR A 232 6.79 -17.13 -28.81
CA TYR A 232 5.33 -17.27 -28.60
C TYR A 232 4.90 -17.06 -27.13
N THR A 233 5.84 -16.97 -26.21
CA THR A 233 5.62 -16.74 -24.76
C THR A 233 6.36 -15.50 -24.32
N ASN A 234 5.98 -14.93 -23.18
CA ASN A 234 6.80 -13.87 -22.58
C ASN A 234 8.22 -14.40 -22.32
N PRO A 235 9.26 -13.61 -22.63
CA PRO A 235 10.63 -14.02 -22.37
C PRO A 235 10.87 -14.28 -20.88
N ALA A 236 11.68 -15.30 -20.55
CA ALA A 236 12.08 -15.61 -19.18
C ALA A 236 13.19 -14.66 -18.68
N ILE A 237 13.02 -13.36 -18.94
CA ILE A 237 13.98 -12.31 -18.55
C ILE A 237 13.31 -11.43 -17.51
N TYR A 238 13.92 -11.33 -16.35
CA TYR A 238 13.44 -10.48 -15.26
C TYR A 238 14.01 -9.06 -15.41
N PRO A 239 13.20 -8.01 -15.18
CA PRO A 239 11.77 -8.02 -14.87
C PRO A 239 10.86 -7.98 -16.12
N ASP A 240 11.42 -7.85 -17.31
CA ASP A 240 10.71 -7.55 -18.57
C ASP A 240 9.61 -8.58 -18.91
N GLY A 241 9.84 -9.85 -18.60
CA GLY A 241 8.87 -10.91 -18.81
C GLY A 241 7.57 -10.77 -18.00
N TYR A 242 7.59 -9.97 -16.95
CA TYR A 242 6.44 -9.69 -16.08
C TYR A 242 5.71 -8.39 -16.44
N GLU A 243 6.28 -7.56 -17.32
CA GLU A 243 5.79 -6.22 -17.67
C GLU A 243 5.25 -6.15 -19.11
N ALA A 244 4.33 -7.04 -19.43
CA ALA A 244 3.70 -7.04 -20.76
C ALA A 244 2.86 -5.78 -20.99
N GLY A 245 3.03 -5.16 -22.17
CA GLY A 245 2.39 -3.93 -22.58
C GLY A 245 3.28 -2.70 -22.43
N THR A 246 2.80 -1.54 -22.89
CA THR A 246 3.53 -0.29 -22.76
C THR A 246 3.47 0.22 -21.32
N LEU A 247 4.62 0.40 -20.70
CA LEU A 247 4.71 0.93 -19.34
C LEU A 247 4.19 2.37 -19.27
N ASN A 248 3.56 2.72 -18.14
CA ASN A 248 3.14 4.09 -17.84
C ASN A 248 4.37 4.92 -17.36
N MET A 249 5.29 5.16 -18.31
CA MET A 249 6.54 5.85 -18.02
C MET A 249 6.39 7.22 -17.36
N PRO A 250 5.42 8.09 -17.76
CA PRO A 250 5.24 9.37 -17.10
C PRO A 250 4.95 9.22 -15.60
N SER A 251 4.06 8.29 -15.23
CA SER A 251 3.74 8.04 -13.81
C SER A 251 4.87 7.32 -13.07
N ILE A 252 5.65 6.46 -13.74
CA ILE A 252 6.83 5.80 -13.16
C ILE A 252 7.91 6.84 -12.86
N TRP A 253 8.15 7.79 -13.75
CA TRP A 253 9.11 8.86 -13.53
C TRP A 253 8.66 9.83 -12.44
N ALA A 254 7.38 10.18 -12.42
CA ALA A 254 6.79 10.98 -11.35
C ALA A 254 6.86 10.25 -9.98
N LEU A 255 6.69 8.92 -9.94
CA LEU A 255 6.88 8.13 -8.72
C LEU A 255 8.34 8.20 -8.24
N LYS A 256 9.32 8.08 -9.15
CA LYS A 256 10.74 8.24 -8.80
C LYS A 256 11.00 9.58 -8.12
N THR A 257 10.48 10.67 -8.69
CA THR A 257 10.60 12.02 -8.12
C THR A 257 9.93 12.14 -6.76
N SER A 258 8.77 11.49 -6.60
CA SER A 258 8.06 11.45 -5.34
C SER A 258 8.84 10.71 -4.24
N LEU A 259 9.50 9.60 -4.57
CA LEU A 259 10.33 8.85 -3.62
C LEU A 259 11.59 9.62 -3.22
N ASP A 260 12.20 10.37 -4.13
CA ASP A 260 13.28 11.28 -3.81
C ASP A 260 12.82 12.36 -2.82
N TYR A 261 11.69 13.02 -3.11
CA TYR A 261 11.07 14.00 -2.23
C TYR A 261 10.80 13.43 -0.82
N LEU A 262 10.19 12.25 -0.74
CA LEU A 262 9.94 11.58 0.54
C LEU A 262 11.24 11.25 1.29
N SER A 263 12.28 10.83 0.59
CA SER A 263 13.58 10.51 1.20
C SER A 263 14.26 11.76 1.78
N GLU A 264 14.16 12.89 1.08
CA GLU A 264 14.74 14.17 1.50
C GLU A 264 13.98 14.80 2.68
N HIS A 265 12.65 14.67 2.70
CA HIS A 265 11.77 15.35 3.67
C HIS A 265 11.16 14.43 4.72
N HIS A 266 11.57 13.15 4.81
CA HIS A 266 10.93 12.14 5.68
C HIS A 266 10.75 12.62 7.13
N THR A 267 11.79 13.18 7.75
CA THR A 267 11.75 13.62 9.16
C THR A 267 10.78 14.78 9.37
N GLU A 268 10.78 15.75 8.46
CA GLU A 268 9.88 16.90 8.49
C GLU A 268 8.42 16.45 8.33
N ILE A 269 8.14 15.65 7.31
CA ILE A 269 6.80 15.09 7.03
C ILE A 269 6.29 14.32 8.24
N SER A 270 7.09 13.42 8.79
CA SER A 270 6.72 12.62 9.97
C SER A 270 6.44 13.50 11.20
N THR A 271 7.22 14.55 11.42
CA THR A 271 7.02 15.47 12.53
C THR A 271 5.69 16.21 12.40
N ILE A 272 5.39 16.75 11.21
CA ILE A 272 4.14 17.45 10.93
C ILE A 272 2.95 16.51 11.11
N GLU A 273 2.98 15.33 10.48
CA GLU A 273 1.89 14.37 10.52
C GLU A 273 1.60 13.86 11.94
N ASN A 274 2.64 13.62 12.73
CA ASN A 274 2.48 13.23 14.14
C ASN A 274 1.83 14.34 14.97
N ALA A 275 2.24 15.59 14.79
CA ALA A 275 1.63 16.74 15.49
C ALA A 275 0.14 16.90 15.12
N LEU A 276 -0.19 16.83 13.82
CA LEU A 276 -1.57 16.88 13.34
C LEU A 276 -2.41 15.71 13.89
N MET A 277 -1.87 14.49 13.90
CA MET A 277 -2.58 13.33 14.45
C MET A 277 -2.83 13.45 15.96
N GLN A 278 -1.87 13.91 16.72
CA GLN A 278 -2.05 14.16 18.16
C GLN A 278 -3.14 15.20 18.41
N HIS A 279 -3.14 16.30 17.67
CA HIS A 279 -4.18 17.31 17.74
C HIS A 279 -5.57 16.76 17.41
N LEU A 280 -5.68 16.01 16.31
CA LEU A 280 -6.93 15.36 15.88
C LEU A 280 -7.44 14.38 16.95
N ILE A 281 -6.60 13.45 17.43
CA ILE A 281 -7.00 12.44 18.43
C ILE A 281 -7.47 13.12 19.72
N SER A 282 -6.72 14.11 20.22
CA SER A 282 -7.07 14.85 21.43
C SER A 282 -8.43 15.56 21.29
N GLY A 283 -8.65 16.22 20.15
CA GLY A 283 -9.92 16.89 19.85
C GLY A 283 -11.09 15.92 19.74
N LEU A 284 -10.92 14.81 19.01
CA LEU A 284 -11.95 13.78 18.85
C LEU A 284 -12.33 13.13 20.19
N THR A 285 -11.34 12.81 21.02
CA THR A 285 -11.57 12.15 22.32
C THR A 285 -12.30 13.08 23.31
N ALA A 286 -12.18 14.39 23.15
CA ALA A 286 -12.89 15.38 23.96
C ALA A 286 -14.38 15.55 23.58
N LEU A 287 -14.83 14.99 22.45
CA LEU A 287 -16.22 15.09 21.99
C LEU A 287 -17.06 13.92 22.54
N PRO A 288 -18.10 14.19 23.37
CA PRO A 288 -18.88 13.14 24.04
C PRO A 288 -19.75 12.32 23.09
N ASN A 289 -20.05 12.83 21.89
CA ASN A 289 -20.83 12.16 20.86
C ASN A 289 -19.98 11.34 19.88
N ILE A 290 -18.65 11.29 20.06
CA ILE A 290 -17.72 10.58 19.17
C ILE A 290 -17.13 9.36 19.87
N GLU A 291 -17.26 8.21 19.26
CA GLU A 291 -16.51 7.01 19.58
C GLU A 291 -15.25 6.96 18.70
N VAL A 292 -14.10 7.22 19.31
CA VAL A 292 -12.80 7.10 18.61
C VAL A 292 -12.36 5.65 18.66
N ILE A 293 -12.18 5.03 17.50
CA ILE A 293 -11.83 3.61 17.43
C ILE A 293 -10.31 3.45 17.60
N ARG A 294 -9.92 2.75 18.68
CA ARG A 294 -8.52 2.44 19.03
C ARG A 294 -7.61 3.68 19.09
N PRO A 295 -7.90 4.68 19.92
CA PRO A 295 -7.11 5.93 19.96
C PRO A 295 -5.63 5.69 20.34
N ASP A 296 -5.32 4.66 21.12
CA ASP A 296 -4.02 4.45 21.78
C ASP A 296 -3.04 3.57 20.98
N VAL A 297 -3.40 3.09 19.78
CA VAL A 297 -2.48 2.25 18.99
C VAL A 297 -1.50 3.09 18.17
N ALA A 298 -0.27 2.57 17.98
CA ALA A 298 0.67 3.15 17.04
C ALA A 298 0.10 3.14 15.61
N ARG A 299 0.15 4.28 14.90
CA ARG A 299 -0.52 4.43 13.62
C ARG A 299 0.20 5.33 12.62
N VAL A 300 -0.12 5.12 11.35
CA VAL A 300 0.07 6.12 10.29
C VAL A 300 -1.05 7.18 10.39
N PRO A 301 -0.97 8.35 9.72
CA PRO A 301 -1.92 9.45 9.92
C PRO A 301 -3.34 9.16 9.41
N THR A 302 -3.93 8.08 9.92
CA THR A 302 -5.29 7.60 9.62
C THR A 302 -5.95 7.14 10.92
N ILE A 303 -7.22 7.52 11.10
CA ILE A 303 -8.06 7.11 12.24
C ILE A 303 -9.49 6.90 11.77
N CYS A 304 -10.26 6.09 12.48
CA CYS A 304 -11.69 5.96 12.25
C CYS A 304 -12.50 6.24 13.51
N ILE A 305 -13.69 6.76 13.29
CA ILE A 305 -14.65 7.15 14.33
C ILE A 305 -16.05 6.66 13.99
N ASN A 306 -16.90 6.59 15.00
CA ASN A 306 -18.35 6.58 14.86
C ASN A 306 -18.95 7.78 15.59
N VAL A 307 -19.99 8.38 15.02
CA VAL A 307 -20.85 9.34 15.72
C VAL A 307 -21.99 8.56 16.37
N ILE A 308 -22.17 8.70 17.68
CA ILE A 308 -23.15 7.93 18.44
C ILE A 308 -24.57 8.22 17.89
N GLY A 309 -25.29 7.15 17.52
CA GLY A 309 -26.65 7.23 17.01
C GLY A 309 -26.78 7.63 15.53
N LYS A 310 -25.66 7.85 14.80
CA LYS A 310 -25.70 8.19 13.38
C LYS A 310 -24.97 7.18 12.51
N PRO A 311 -25.52 6.76 11.36
CA PRO A 311 -24.83 5.96 10.37
C PRO A 311 -23.63 6.72 9.77
N SER A 312 -22.55 6.02 9.43
CA SER A 312 -21.35 6.64 8.82
C SER A 312 -21.66 7.38 7.52
N SER A 313 -22.64 6.92 6.72
CA SER A 313 -23.05 7.59 5.48
C SER A 313 -23.71 8.96 5.71
N GLU A 314 -24.47 9.11 6.80
CA GLU A 314 -25.11 10.37 7.17
C GLU A 314 -24.09 11.40 7.63
N VAL A 315 -23.14 10.96 8.43
CA VAL A 315 -22.01 11.82 8.88
C VAL A 315 -21.18 12.30 7.71
N VAL A 316 -20.84 11.41 6.76
CA VAL A 316 -20.10 11.78 5.54
C VAL A 316 -20.87 12.79 4.71
N SER A 317 -22.20 12.58 4.51
CA SER A 317 -23.05 13.52 3.75
C SER A 317 -23.11 14.90 4.44
N PHE A 318 -23.23 14.94 5.76
CA PHE A 318 -23.18 16.18 6.51
C PHE A 318 -21.85 16.92 6.36
N LEU A 319 -20.74 16.22 6.49
CA LEU A 319 -19.40 16.81 6.35
C LEU A 319 -19.14 17.30 4.92
N ASP A 320 -19.57 16.55 3.89
CA ASP A 320 -19.44 16.95 2.49
C ASP A 320 -20.23 18.25 2.18
N GLN A 321 -21.45 18.41 2.72
CA GLN A 321 -22.23 19.64 2.61
C GLN A 321 -21.50 20.86 3.20
N HIS A 322 -20.58 20.64 4.14
CA HIS A 322 -19.74 21.68 4.74
C HIS A 322 -18.32 21.73 4.14
N GLY A 323 -18.10 21.07 2.99
CA GLY A 323 -16.84 21.12 2.26
C GLY A 323 -15.71 20.30 2.88
N VAL A 324 -16.00 19.29 3.71
CA VAL A 324 -15.02 18.39 4.33
C VAL A 324 -15.14 16.99 3.72
N CYS A 325 -14.07 16.55 3.07
CA CYS A 325 -13.98 15.24 2.41
C CYS A 325 -13.43 14.18 3.36
N VAL A 326 -14.26 13.23 3.75
CA VAL A 326 -13.91 12.01 4.51
C VAL A 326 -14.55 10.80 3.85
N ARG A 327 -14.22 9.59 4.28
CA ARG A 327 -14.83 8.37 3.75
C ARG A 327 -15.57 7.59 4.82
N GLY A 328 -16.79 7.09 4.49
CA GLY A 328 -17.59 6.23 5.36
C GLY A 328 -17.75 4.81 4.82
N GLY A 329 -18.16 3.88 5.68
CA GLY A 329 -18.52 2.51 5.34
C GLY A 329 -17.46 1.47 5.71
N ILE A 330 -17.30 0.44 4.86
CA ILE A 330 -16.46 -0.75 5.14
C ILE A 330 -15.02 -0.63 4.60
N HIS A 331 -14.72 0.38 3.76
CA HIS A 331 -13.36 0.72 3.29
C HIS A 331 -12.58 -0.42 2.61
N CYS A 332 -13.25 -1.45 2.06
CA CYS A 332 -12.61 -2.68 1.56
C CYS A 332 -11.76 -3.41 2.63
N ALA A 333 -12.12 -3.30 3.90
CA ALA A 333 -11.39 -3.79 5.07
C ALA A 333 -12.27 -4.67 5.97
N ILE A 334 -12.98 -5.64 5.38
CA ILE A 334 -13.95 -6.47 6.12
C ILE A 334 -13.33 -7.23 7.30
N LEU A 335 -12.07 -7.68 7.17
CA LEU A 335 -11.36 -8.36 8.26
C LEU A 335 -11.11 -7.40 9.43
N ALA A 336 -10.63 -6.19 9.14
CA ALA A 336 -10.44 -5.15 10.15
C ALA A 336 -11.76 -4.82 10.86
N HIS A 337 -12.85 -4.65 10.12
CA HIS A 337 -14.18 -4.42 10.72
C HIS A 337 -14.67 -5.58 11.58
N LYS A 338 -14.38 -6.85 11.22
CA LYS A 338 -14.66 -8.01 12.07
C LYS A 338 -13.85 -7.97 13.37
N THR A 339 -12.58 -7.62 13.27
CA THR A 339 -11.65 -7.55 14.41
C THR A 339 -12.02 -6.43 15.39
N ILE A 340 -12.49 -5.28 14.90
CA ILE A 340 -12.88 -4.14 15.76
C ILE A 340 -14.38 -4.08 16.08
N GLY A 341 -15.20 -5.04 15.58
CA GLY A 341 -16.62 -5.12 15.91
C GLY A 341 -17.56 -4.17 15.16
N THR A 342 -17.11 -3.51 14.09
CA THR A 342 -17.87 -2.46 13.38
C THR A 342 -18.46 -2.87 12.03
N VAL A 343 -18.63 -4.17 11.79
CA VAL A 343 -19.18 -4.71 10.51
C VAL A 343 -20.56 -4.13 10.18
N LYS A 344 -21.41 -3.94 11.20
CA LYS A 344 -22.80 -3.47 11.02
C LYS A 344 -22.90 -1.95 10.86
N THR A 345 -22.05 -1.19 11.54
CA THR A 345 -22.08 0.28 11.57
C THR A 345 -21.21 0.88 10.47
N GLY A 346 -20.19 0.16 10.00
CA GLY A 346 -19.08 0.79 9.30
C GLY A 346 -18.32 1.73 10.22
N ALA A 347 -17.59 2.66 9.62
CA ALA A 347 -16.92 3.75 10.35
C ALA A 347 -16.73 4.95 9.42
N VAL A 348 -16.50 6.13 9.98
CA VAL A 348 -15.99 7.31 9.26
C VAL A 348 -14.48 7.33 9.42
N ARG A 349 -13.76 7.30 8.30
CA ARG A 349 -12.30 7.35 8.26
C ARG A 349 -11.83 8.77 7.96
N ILE A 350 -10.91 9.24 8.76
CA ILE A 350 -10.21 10.52 8.60
C ILE A 350 -8.74 10.19 8.37
N SER A 351 -8.16 10.65 7.28
CA SER A 351 -6.76 10.41 6.94
C SER A 351 -6.07 11.69 6.49
N LEU A 352 -5.00 12.03 7.20
CA LEU A 352 -4.22 13.25 7.03
C LEU A 352 -2.98 13.01 6.16
N ASN A 353 -2.39 14.10 5.72
CA ASN A 353 -1.01 14.15 5.25
C ASN A 353 -0.34 15.45 5.72
N ASN A 354 0.93 15.62 5.39
CA ASN A 354 1.73 16.78 5.77
C ASN A 354 1.28 18.12 5.16
N PHE A 355 0.31 18.13 4.26
CA PHE A 355 -0.25 19.35 3.66
C PHE A 355 -1.52 19.84 4.38
N ASN A 356 -2.06 19.04 5.32
CA ASN A 356 -3.16 19.49 6.18
C ASN A 356 -2.68 20.46 7.24
N THR A 357 -3.61 21.21 7.84
CA THR A 357 -3.31 22.20 8.87
C THR A 357 -4.12 21.98 10.16
N HIS A 358 -3.71 22.60 11.26
CA HIS A 358 -4.44 22.55 12.53
C HIS A 358 -5.82 23.21 12.39
N GLU A 359 -5.93 24.31 11.64
CA GLU A 359 -7.17 25.02 11.40
C GLU A 359 -8.20 24.16 10.63
N GLU A 360 -7.74 23.33 9.71
CA GLU A 360 -8.59 22.36 9.03
C GLU A 360 -9.13 21.31 10.00
N ILE A 361 -8.30 20.82 10.93
CA ILE A 361 -8.70 19.89 11.99
C ILE A 361 -9.70 20.56 12.94
N ASP A 362 -9.45 21.78 13.39
CA ASP A 362 -10.34 22.51 14.27
C ASP A 362 -11.72 22.73 13.63
N TYR A 363 -11.73 23.00 12.32
CA TYR A 363 -12.98 23.09 11.55
C TYR A 363 -13.74 21.77 11.52
N LEU A 364 -13.06 20.64 11.27
CA LEU A 364 -13.67 19.30 11.33
C LEU A 364 -14.25 19.02 12.73
N LEU A 365 -13.49 19.30 13.79
CA LEU A 365 -13.91 19.06 15.18
C LEU A 365 -15.12 19.90 15.56
N LYS A 366 -15.20 21.15 15.08
CA LYS A 366 -16.39 22.00 15.26
C LYS A 366 -17.61 21.34 14.60
N LEU A 367 -17.52 20.90 13.36
CA LEU A 367 -18.62 20.24 12.64
C LEU A 367 -19.06 18.94 13.33
N LEU A 368 -18.10 18.10 13.77
CA LEU A 368 -18.39 16.85 14.47
C LEU A 368 -19.07 17.04 15.83
N ARG A 369 -18.93 18.20 16.45
CA ARG A 369 -19.67 18.56 17.68
C ARG A 369 -21.16 18.82 17.38
N GLU A 370 -21.47 19.29 16.18
CA GLU A 370 -22.83 19.61 15.71
C GLU A 370 -23.49 18.42 15.00
N ALA A 371 -22.70 17.38 14.64
CA ALA A 371 -23.12 16.24 13.84
C ALA A 371 -23.98 15.19 14.65
#